data_cb8a1b20eb9e447076727325b7ad9e95
#
_entry.id   cb8a1b20eb9e447076727325b7ad9e95
#
_cell.length_a   1.000
_cell.length_b   1.000
_cell.length_c   1.000
_cell.angle_alpha   90.00
_cell.angle_beta   90.00
_cell.angle_gamma   90.00
#
_symmetry.space_group_name_H-M   'P 1'
#
loop_
_entity.id
_entity.type
_entity.pdbx_description
1 polymer ?
#
loop_
_entity_poly.entity_id
_entity_poly.type
_entity_poly.pdbx_seq_one_letter_code
_entity_poly.pdbx_strand_id
1 'polypeptide(L)'
;MKRWLLSLQALPLWAVFALVAMANVANVRFAVALNEWNGRFFNALQKVDASAIYDELFDFIWLASALILLLVMTQYIKNRLLLSLRRELTFRLIDVWMSPTAAHYQLRESGREPDNPDQRIIEDSRELVGLAVNLSFLESVLTIGSFSVILWNLSGSVLVFGIEVPGYMFWVCLAYTVFATVITHWIGHPLKRLNYASQAKEADLRYAFIEKRRHADAIAGAQGEAFEAQHLKERLEALLAVLIAYVKKQRDLDLFTVGLGQVTHLAPIFFSLPALLSGHIQLGGLMQIRGAFTDVARSFSWFIFAYDNLASLAAAWERLSHLVSGLEEAENQRRENVLRTKPKGDEKKRFVRHDALVTNLDLELPTTPTPKHIELTVSVGDTVFLTGSSGVGKSTFLKTVAGFKANYTGRLNRNIDQKLLWLPQKSYLMKGTLRDNLTYPCRKEDSQRTIDDRLLSELLVSFDLGHLVGRLDDTSDWSNVLSGGEQQRIVLIRALLTRPDLLLMDETTSALDPHAAIKAFEFLRKRLPETGIVFVTHQDCFIKEQSRQFRIV
;
A
#
# COMPACT_ATOMS: atom_id res chain seq x y z
N MET A 1 -1.80 -15.63 0.86
CA MET A 1 -0.35 -15.34 0.92
C MET A 1 0.50 -16.57 1.23
N LYS A 2 0.27 -17.36 2.32
CA LYS A 2 1.04 -18.58 2.63
C LYS A 2 1.05 -19.63 1.49
N ARG A 3 -0.11 -19.88 0.85
CA ARG A 3 -0.22 -20.84 -0.27
C ARG A 3 0.58 -20.44 -1.51
N TRP A 4 0.78 -19.15 -1.73
CA TRP A 4 1.58 -18.66 -2.86
C TRP A 4 3.07 -18.86 -2.63
N LEU A 5 3.58 -18.54 -1.43
CA LEU A 5 5.00 -18.75 -1.10
C LEU A 5 5.42 -20.21 -1.25
N LEU A 6 4.48 -21.15 -1.12
CA LEU A 6 4.68 -22.58 -1.30
C LEU A 6 4.37 -23.07 -2.72
N SER A 7 3.99 -22.18 -3.65
CA SER A 7 3.64 -22.57 -5.02
C SER A 7 4.89 -22.71 -5.91
N LEU A 8 4.79 -23.53 -6.96
CA LEU A 8 5.83 -23.66 -7.99
C LEU A 8 6.19 -22.34 -8.68
N GLN A 9 5.27 -21.39 -8.71
CA GLN A 9 5.50 -20.04 -9.26
C GLN A 9 6.49 -19.21 -8.44
N ALA A 10 6.69 -19.54 -7.16
CA ALA A 10 7.67 -18.90 -6.29
C ALA A 10 9.08 -19.51 -6.39
N LEU A 11 9.26 -20.61 -7.12
CA LEU A 11 10.54 -21.31 -7.24
C LEU A 11 11.71 -20.40 -7.68
N PRO A 12 11.57 -19.55 -8.73
CA PRO A 12 12.64 -18.66 -9.14
C PRO A 12 13.00 -17.62 -8.07
N LEU A 13 12.04 -17.18 -7.26
CA LEU A 13 12.27 -16.25 -6.15
C LEU A 13 13.07 -16.92 -5.03
N TRP A 14 12.75 -18.18 -4.71
CA TRP A 14 13.53 -18.96 -3.73
C TRP A 14 14.95 -19.24 -4.21
N ALA A 15 15.15 -19.48 -5.52
CA ALA A 15 16.49 -19.66 -6.08
C ALA A 15 17.34 -18.37 -5.94
N VAL A 16 16.75 -17.20 -6.21
CA VAL A 16 17.45 -15.90 -6.01
C VAL A 16 17.71 -15.65 -4.52
N PHE A 17 16.77 -16.01 -3.63
CA PHE A 17 16.98 -15.91 -2.19
C PHE A 17 18.14 -16.79 -1.71
N ALA A 18 18.22 -18.03 -2.18
CA ALA A 18 19.33 -18.93 -1.90
C ALA A 18 20.67 -18.38 -2.44
N LEU A 19 20.65 -17.77 -3.64
CA LEU A 19 21.84 -17.11 -4.21
C LEU A 19 22.32 -15.95 -3.33
N VAL A 20 21.40 -15.13 -2.82
CA VAL A 20 21.73 -14.04 -1.87
C VAL A 20 22.30 -14.59 -0.57
N ALA A 21 21.75 -15.70 -0.06
CA ALA A 21 22.27 -16.35 1.14
C ALA A 21 23.70 -16.87 0.92
N MET A 22 23.97 -17.54 -0.20
CA MET A 22 25.32 -17.99 -0.58
C MET A 22 26.30 -16.81 -0.74
N ALA A 23 25.84 -15.72 -1.36
CA ALA A 23 26.66 -14.52 -1.50
C ALA A 23 27.02 -13.89 -0.14
N ASN A 24 26.11 -13.88 0.83
CA ASN A 24 26.42 -13.42 2.19
C ASN A 24 27.46 -14.32 2.89
N VAL A 25 27.38 -15.64 2.71
CA VAL A 25 28.41 -16.56 3.23
C VAL A 25 29.77 -16.24 2.58
N ALA A 26 29.81 -16.03 1.28
CA ALA A 26 31.03 -15.65 0.57
C ALA A 26 31.57 -14.29 1.07
N ASN A 27 30.72 -13.29 1.26
CA ASN A 27 31.12 -11.97 1.81
C ASN A 27 31.82 -12.13 3.16
N VAL A 28 31.27 -12.92 4.08
CA VAL A 28 31.89 -13.15 5.39
C VAL A 28 33.24 -13.88 5.25
N ARG A 29 33.34 -14.87 4.34
CA ARG A 29 34.61 -15.55 4.08
C ARG A 29 35.69 -14.59 3.55
N PHE A 30 35.35 -13.72 2.61
CA PHE A 30 36.26 -12.70 2.12
C PHE A 30 36.65 -11.68 3.20
N ALA A 31 35.72 -11.29 4.07
CA ALA A 31 36.01 -10.40 5.20
C ALA A 31 36.99 -11.05 6.20
N VAL A 32 36.84 -12.34 6.49
CA VAL A 32 37.79 -13.11 7.30
C VAL A 32 39.17 -13.16 6.61
N ALA A 33 39.23 -13.47 5.32
CA ALA A 33 40.47 -13.50 4.56
C ALA A 33 41.19 -12.14 4.54
N LEU A 34 40.43 -11.05 4.45
CA LEU A 34 40.96 -9.69 4.54
C LEU A 34 41.50 -9.36 5.95
N ASN A 35 40.87 -9.87 6.99
CA ASN A 35 41.38 -9.73 8.35
C ASN A 35 42.70 -10.55 8.56
N GLU A 36 42.80 -11.76 8.01
CA GLU A 36 44.03 -12.58 8.02
C GLU A 36 45.14 -11.90 7.21
N TRP A 37 44.83 -11.38 6.02
CA TRP A 37 45.77 -10.61 5.22
C TRP A 37 46.30 -9.39 6.03
N ASN A 38 45.44 -8.67 6.72
CA ASN A 38 45.82 -7.53 7.56
C ASN A 38 46.87 -7.95 8.59
N GLY A 39 46.71 -9.14 9.19
CA GLY A 39 47.70 -9.72 10.10
C GLY A 39 49.06 -9.99 9.44
N ARG A 40 49.08 -10.62 8.28
CA ARG A 40 50.33 -10.93 7.55
C ARG A 40 51.04 -9.62 7.13
N PHE A 41 50.32 -8.67 6.57
CA PHE A 41 50.86 -7.38 6.15
C PHE A 41 51.54 -6.61 7.29
N PHE A 42 50.86 -6.46 8.44
CA PHE A 42 51.47 -5.75 9.59
C PHE A 42 52.62 -6.52 10.22
N ASN A 43 52.67 -7.84 10.17
CA ASN A 43 53.81 -8.62 10.58
C ASN A 43 55.02 -8.45 9.64
N ALA A 44 54.79 -8.36 8.32
CA ALA A 44 55.85 -8.05 7.35
C ALA A 44 56.38 -6.63 7.56
N LEU A 45 55.50 -5.64 7.85
CA LEU A 45 55.91 -4.28 8.22
C LEU A 45 56.74 -4.24 9.47
N GLN A 46 56.37 -4.99 10.52
CA GLN A 46 57.13 -5.04 11.77
C GLN A 46 58.54 -5.60 11.56
N LYS A 47 58.71 -6.56 10.64
CA LYS A 47 59.99 -7.16 10.29
C LYS A 47 60.77 -6.35 9.24
N VAL A 48 60.20 -5.28 8.70
CA VAL A 48 60.77 -4.47 7.60
C VAL A 48 61.17 -5.32 6.37
N ASP A 49 60.44 -6.42 6.10
CA ASP A 49 60.65 -7.31 4.95
C ASP A 49 59.99 -6.71 3.70
N ALA A 50 60.82 -6.05 2.89
CA ALA A 50 60.33 -5.37 1.70
C ALA A 50 59.72 -6.35 0.67
N SER A 51 60.26 -7.58 0.52
CA SER A 51 59.72 -8.54 -0.43
C SER A 51 58.34 -9.04 -0.03
N ALA A 52 58.19 -9.41 1.24
CA ALA A 52 56.90 -9.82 1.79
C ALA A 52 55.84 -8.68 1.74
N ILE A 53 56.25 -7.43 1.94
CA ILE A 53 55.35 -6.28 1.85
C ILE A 53 54.78 -6.10 0.42
N TYR A 54 55.63 -6.22 -0.61
CA TYR A 54 55.16 -6.13 -2.00
C TYR A 54 54.22 -7.29 -2.38
N ASP A 55 54.49 -8.51 -1.96
CA ASP A 55 53.64 -9.66 -2.20
C ASP A 55 52.27 -9.49 -1.54
N GLU A 56 52.22 -9.01 -0.28
CA GLU A 56 50.97 -8.74 0.42
C GLU A 56 50.19 -7.54 -0.21
N LEU A 57 50.85 -6.57 -0.83
CA LEU A 57 50.18 -5.50 -1.57
C LEU A 57 49.44 -6.03 -2.82
N PHE A 58 50.03 -6.97 -3.56
CA PHE A 58 49.36 -7.62 -4.68
C PHE A 58 48.18 -8.49 -4.21
N ASP A 59 48.33 -9.23 -3.13
CA ASP A 59 47.25 -10.02 -2.50
C ASP A 59 46.09 -9.10 -2.08
N PHE A 60 46.37 -7.91 -1.54
CA PHE A 60 45.38 -6.93 -1.16
C PHE A 60 44.55 -6.44 -2.35
N ILE A 61 45.22 -6.06 -3.45
CA ILE A 61 44.53 -5.57 -4.64
C ILE A 61 43.53 -6.60 -5.15
N TRP A 62 43.96 -7.87 -5.24
CA TRP A 62 43.09 -8.96 -5.66
C TRP A 62 41.94 -9.21 -4.68
N LEU A 63 42.25 -9.36 -3.39
CA LEU A 63 41.27 -9.67 -2.35
C LEU A 63 40.24 -8.55 -2.16
N ALA A 64 40.70 -7.30 -2.13
CA ALA A 64 39.84 -6.12 -2.03
C ALA A 64 38.96 -5.96 -3.26
N SER A 65 39.51 -6.13 -4.47
CA SER A 65 38.73 -6.05 -5.71
C SER A 65 37.65 -7.13 -5.79
N ALA A 66 37.96 -8.37 -5.40
CA ALA A 66 37.01 -9.47 -5.35
C ALA A 66 35.90 -9.20 -4.32
N LEU A 67 36.26 -8.72 -3.13
CA LEU A 67 35.30 -8.37 -2.09
C LEU A 67 34.37 -7.21 -2.52
N ILE A 68 34.92 -6.16 -3.10
CA ILE A 68 34.13 -5.03 -3.60
C ILE A 68 33.13 -5.49 -4.67
N LEU A 69 33.59 -6.28 -5.64
CA LEU A 69 32.73 -6.82 -6.69
C LEU A 69 31.61 -7.69 -6.09
N LEU A 70 31.96 -8.56 -5.15
CA LEU A 70 31.01 -9.46 -4.49
C LEU A 70 29.97 -8.67 -3.69
N LEU A 71 30.38 -7.67 -2.91
CA LEU A 71 29.49 -6.81 -2.13
C LEU A 71 28.52 -6.05 -3.03
N VAL A 72 29.03 -5.41 -4.09
CA VAL A 72 28.22 -4.63 -5.04
C VAL A 72 27.21 -5.55 -5.76
N MET A 73 27.67 -6.73 -6.23
CA MET A 73 26.80 -7.69 -6.91
C MET A 73 25.75 -8.28 -5.96
N THR A 74 26.12 -8.60 -4.72
CA THR A 74 25.17 -9.06 -3.70
C THR A 74 24.08 -8.00 -3.45
N GLN A 75 24.47 -6.73 -3.28
CA GLN A 75 23.53 -5.65 -3.07
C GLN A 75 22.63 -5.41 -4.30
N TYR A 76 23.19 -5.50 -5.51
CA TYR A 76 22.41 -5.41 -6.74
C TYR A 76 21.36 -6.52 -6.84
N ILE A 77 21.73 -7.76 -6.57
CA ILE A 77 20.83 -8.92 -6.59
C ILE A 77 19.76 -8.78 -5.51
N LYS A 78 20.13 -8.37 -4.28
CA LYS A 78 19.17 -8.07 -3.19
C LYS A 78 18.13 -7.03 -3.63
N ASN A 79 18.56 -5.92 -4.22
CA ASN A 79 17.67 -4.86 -4.67
C ASN A 79 16.73 -5.33 -5.80
N ARG A 80 17.22 -6.14 -6.74
CA ARG A 80 16.41 -6.76 -7.81
C ARG A 80 15.36 -7.69 -7.24
N LEU A 81 15.73 -8.53 -6.28
CA LEU A 81 14.81 -9.43 -5.58
C LEU A 81 13.72 -8.64 -4.86
N LEU A 82 14.10 -7.59 -4.13
CA LEU A 82 13.18 -6.68 -3.44
C LEU A 82 12.15 -6.09 -4.42
N LEU A 83 12.60 -5.55 -5.55
CA LEU A 83 11.71 -4.97 -6.55
C LEU A 83 10.75 -6.01 -7.16
N SER A 84 11.24 -7.22 -7.43
CA SER A 84 10.43 -8.30 -7.98
C SER A 84 9.35 -8.77 -6.99
N LEU A 85 9.71 -8.96 -5.72
CA LEU A 85 8.78 -9.34 -4.66
C LEU A 85 7.75 -8.23 -4.40
N ARG A 86 8.21 -6.97 -4.34
CA ARG A 86 7.32 -5.82 -4.16
C ARG A 86 6.32 -5.72 -5.30
N ARG A 87 6.76 -5.87 -6.56
CA ARG A 87 5.87 -5.86 -7.72
C ARG A 87 4.77 -6.92 -7.59
N GLU A 88 5.18 -8.16 -7.33
CA GLU A 88 4.24 -9.29 -7.23
C GLU A 88 3.24 -9.12 -6.08
N LEU A 89 3.73 -8.73 -4.90
CA LEU A 89 2.86 -8.50 -3.74
C LEU A 89 1.87 -7.35 -3.99
N THR A 90 2.37 -6.22 -4.51
CA THR A 90 1.52 -5.04 -4.75
C THR A 90 0.48 -5.32 -5.83
N PHE A 91 0.82 -6.01 -6.92
CA PHE A 91 -0.14 -6.39 -7.95
C PHE A 91 -1.26 -7.27 -7.39
N ARG A 92 -0.93 -8.27 -6.57
CA ARG A 92 -1.94 -9.12 -5.92
C ARG A 92 -2.84 -8.35 -4.96
N LEU A 93 -2.28 -7.41 -4.20
CA LEU A 93 -3.08 -6.56 -3.32
C LEU A 93 -4.04 -5.67 -4.13
N ILE A 94 -3.58 -5.12 -5.26
CA ILE A 94 -4.42 -4.34 -6.18
C ILE A 94 -5.53 -5.23 -6.76
N ASP A 95 -5.21 -6.45 -7.22
CA ASP A 95 -6.19 -7.38 -7.80
C ASP A 95 -7.27 -7.78 -6.79
N VAL A 96 -6.90 -8.02 -5.54
CA VAL A 96 -7.85 -8.34 -4.47
C VAL A 96 -8.69 -7.10 -4.11
N TRP A 97 -8.07 -5.93 -4.02
CA TRP A 97 -8.77 -4.69 -3.67
C TRP A 97 -9.74 -4.25 -4.77
N MET A 98 -9.32 -4.36 -6.04
CA MET A 98 -10.12 -4.04 -7.24
C MET A 98 -10.83 -5.26 -7.81
N SER A 99 -11.15 -6.26 -6.97
CA SER A 99 -11.84 -7.44 -7.45
C SER A 99 -13.19 -7.10 -8.12
N PRO A 100 -13.63 -7.86 -9.16
CA PRO A 100 -14.90 -7.61 -9.85
C PRO A 100 -16.12 -7.65 -8.92
N THR A 101 -16.00 -8.23 -7.74
CA THR A 101 -17.05 -8.29 -6.73
C THR A 101 -17.25 -6.98 -5.98
N ALA A 102 -16.46 -5.94 -6.27
CA ALA A 102 -16.47 -4.66 -5.57
C ALA A 102 -16.23 -4.79 -4.05
N ALA A 103 -15.28 -5.66 -3.66
CA ALA A 103 -14.97 -5.93 -2.27
C ALA A 103 -14.56 -4.65 -1.49
N HIS A 104 -13.79 -3.75 -2.12
CA HIS A 104 -13.41 -2.46 -1.53
C HIS A 104 -14.64 -1.59 -1.18
N TYR A 105 -15.65 -1.57 -2.04
CA TYR A 105 -16.89 -0.83 -1.79
C TYR A 105 -17.66 -1.45 -0.62
N GLN A 106 -17.79 -2.79 -0.59
CA GLN A 106 -18.48 -3.52 0.47
C GLN A 106 -17.78 -3.34 1.82
N LEU A 107 -16.46 -3.34 1.84
CA LEU A 107 -15.65 -3.11 3.04
C LEU A 107 -15.90 -1.70 3.61
N ARG A 108 -15.96 -0.69 2.75
CA ARG A 108 -16.27 0.69 3.11
C ARG A 108 -17.70 0.86 3.64
N GLU A 109 -18.70 0.29 2.95
CA GLU A 109 -20.11 0.38 3.35
C GLU A 109 -20.39 -0.34 4.68
N SER A 110 -19.62 -1.38 5.01
CA SER A 110 -19.72 -2.08 6.30
C SER A 110 -19.08 -1.33 7.47
N GLY A 111 -18.39 -0.20 7.22
CA GLY A 111 -17.66 0.55 8.24
C GLY A 111 -16.43 -0.18 8.78
N ARG A 112 -15.99 -1.24 8.13
CA ARG A 112 -14.82 -2.05 8.52
C ARG A 112 -13.57 -1.71 7.68
N GLU A 113 -13.67 -0.69 6.83
CA GLU A 113 -12.52 -0.23 6.05
C GLU A 113 -11.40 0.23 6.99
N PRO A 114 -10.21 -0.33 6.89
CA PRO A 114 -9.08 0.12 7.69
C PRO A 114 -8.66 1.52 7.29
N ASP A 115 -8.07 2.26 8.21
CA ASP A 115 -7.52 3.58 7.93
C ASP A 115 -6.48 3.52 6.81
N ASN A 116 -6.60 4.40 5.83
CA ASN A 116 -5.66 4.57 4.71
C ASN A 116 -5.30 3.25 3.97
N PRO A 117 -6.24 2.58 3.30
CA PRO A 117 -5.98 1.34 2.59
C PRO A 117 -4.95 1.48 1.47
N ASP A 118 -4.85 2.64 0.84
CA ASP A 118 -3.84 3.02 -0.14
C ASP A 118 -2.42 2.99 0.45
N GLN A 119 -2.24 3.54 1.64
CA GLN A 119 -0.97 3.50 2.37
C GLN A 119 -0.58 2.05 2.71
N ARG A 120 -1.54 1.23 3.14
CA ARG A 120 -1.27 -0.20 3.43
C ARG A 120 -0.80 -0.96 2.19
N ILE A 121 -1.45 -0.75 1.05
CA ILE A 121 -1.07 -1.41 -0.21
C ILE A 121 0.33 -0.96 -0.67
N ILE A 122 0.67 0.32 -0.56
CA ILE A 122 1.90 0.88 -1.13
C ILE A 122 3.06 0.85 -0.12
N GLU A 123 2.85 1.32 1.11
CA GLU A 123 3.91 1.52 2.10
C GLU A 123 4.15 0.26 2.94
N ASP A 124 3.10 -0.35 3.51
CA ASP A 124 3.26 -1.56 4.33
C ASP A 124 3.78 -2.73 3.49
N SER A 125 3.37 -2.85 2.21
CA SER A 125 3.92 -3.86 1.31
C SER A 125 5.40 -3.64 1.02
N ARG A 126 5.84 -2.39 0.87
CA ARG A 126 7.25 -2.03 0.69
C ARG A 126 8.06 -2.36 1.93
N GLU A 127 7.56 -1.98 3.12
CA GLU A 127 8.21 -2.24 4.40
C GLU A 127 8.35 -3.74 4.66
N LEU A 128 7.27 -4.49 4.47
CA LEU A 128 7.25 -5.95 4.63
C LEU A 128 8.31 -6.64 3.76
N VAL A 129 8.35 -6.32 2.46
CA VAL A 129 9.32 -6.92 1.53
C VAL A 129 10.74 -6.46 1.85
N GLY A 130 10.94 -5.18 2.18
CA GLY A 130 12.24 -4.63 2.52
C GLY A 130 12.87 -5.33 3.72
N LEU A 131 12.11 -5.53 4.78
CA LEU A 131 12.57 -6.22 5.99
C LEU A 131 12.76 -7.72 5.76
N ALA A 132 11.90 -8.38 4.96
CA ALA A 132 11.99 -9.80 4.66
C ALA A 132 13.21 -10.16 3.78
N VAL A 133 13.59 -9.29 2.84
CA VAL A 133 14.75 -9.52 1.94
C VAL A 133 16.06 -9.14 2.60
N ASN A 134 16.04 -8.32 3.64
CA ASN A 134 17.26 -7.90 4.34
C ASN A 134 17.79 -9.05 5.22
N LEU A 135 18.61 -9.93 4.62
CA LEU A 135 19.26 -11.08 5.28
C LEU A 135 20.39 -10.66 6.23
N SER A 136 20.39 -9.45 6.76
CA SER A 136 21.40 -8.98 7.73
C SER A 136 21.51 -9.87 8.97
N PHE A 137 20.42 -10.57 9.33
CA PHE A 137 20.44 -11.58 10.39
C PHE A 137 21.45 -12.69 10.10
N LEU A 138 21.38 -13.31 8.90
CA LEU A 138 22.29 -14.39 8.51
C LEU A 138 23.74 -13.90 8.47
N GLU A 139 23.98 -12.73 7.87
CA GLU A 139 25.29 -12.10 7.79
C GLU A 139 25.85 -11.81 9.19
N SER A 140 25.06 -11.26 10.10
CA SER A 140 25.47 -10.96 11.47
C SER A 140 25.80 -12.22 12.26
N VAL A 141 24.99 -13.28 12.17
CA VAL A 141 25.27 -14.55 12.84
C VAL A 141 26.56 -15.16 12.34
N LEU A 142 26.78 -15.19 11.02
CA LEU A 142 27.99 -15.73 10.41
C LEU A 142 29.24 -14.89 10.80
N THR A 143 29.11 -13.56 10.82
CA THR A 143 30.19 -12.67 11.21
C THR A 143 30.54 -12.87 12.68
N ILE A 144 29.56 -12.89 13.58
CA ILE A 144 29.80 -13.17 15.01
C ILE A 144 30.52 -14.51 15.17
N GLY A 145 30.00 -15.58 14.55
CA GLY A 145 30.62 -16.90 14.66
C GLY A 145 32.08 -16.90 14.18
N SER A 146 32.34 -16.40 12.96
CA SER A 146 33.67 -16.43 12.34
C SER A 146 34.68 -15.56 13.09
N PHE A 147 34.32 -14.32 13.40
CA PHE A 147 35.26 -13.40 14.07
C PHE A 147 35.41 -13.65 15.57
N SER A 148 34.42 -14.25 16.23
CA SER A 148 34.58 -14.71 17.62
C SER A 148 35.63 -15.81 17.73
N VAL A 149 35.74 -16.72 16.76
CA VAL A 149 36.80 -17.73 16.71
C VAL A 149 38.17 -17.04 16.58
N ILE A 150 38.29 -16.01 15.77
CA ILE A 150 39.53 -15.23 15.63
C ILE A 150 39.90 -14.56 16.97
N LEU A 151 38.96 -13.90 17.61
CA LEU A 151 39.17 -13.27 18.91
C LEU A 151 39.60 -14.28 19.97
N TRP A 152 38.96 -15.46 19.98
CA TRP A 152 39.27 -16.51 20.94
C TRP A 152 40.69 -17.07 20.75
N ASN A 153 41.04 -17.37 19.50
CA ASN A 153 42.34 -18.02 19.21
C ASN A 153 43.55 -17.06 19.34
N LEU A 154 43.38 -15.79 18.97
CA LEU A 154 44.48 -14.82 18.98
C LEU A 154 44.72 -14.18 20.34
N SER A 155 43.73 -14.14 21.20
CA SER A 155 43.88 -13.43 22.48
C SER A 155 44.66 -14.21 23.54
N GLY A 156 44.78 -15.53 23.42
CA GLY A 156 45.40 -16.34 24.43
C GLY A 156 44.62 -16.38 25.75
N SER A 157 45.33 -16.60 26.87
CA SER A 157 44.74 -16.57 28.22
C SER A 157 45.32 -15.43 29.03
N VAL A 158 44.49 -14.85 29.92
CA VAL A 158 44.91 -13.82 30.90
C VAL A 158 44.46 -14.24 32.29
N LEU A 159 45.34 -14.04 33.27
CA LEU A 159 45.04 -14.23 34.69
C LEU A 159 44.27 -13.04 35.24
N VAL A 160 42.98 -13.25 35.55
CA VAL A 160 42.10 -12.26 36.18
C VAL A 160 41.73 -12.76 37.57
N PHE A 161 42.12 -12.06 38.60
CA PHE A 161 41.90 -12.46 40.00
C PHE A 161 42.34 -13.89 40.35
N GLY A 162 43.43 -14.39 39.70
CA GLY A 162 43.95 -15.77 39.92
C GLY A 162 43.23 -16.86 39.13
N ILE A 163 42.27 -16.50 38.27
CA ILE A 163 41.58 -17.43 37.36
C ILE A 163 42.09 -17.20 35.93
N GLU A 164 42.51 -18.28 35.27
CA GLU A 164 42.95 -18.22 33.89
C GLU A 164 41.71 -18.14 32.98
N VAL A 165 41.55 -17.06 32.23
CA VAL A 165 40.43 -16.82 31.33
C VAL A 165 40.93 -16.98 29.90
N PRO A 166 40.60 -18.10 29.22
CA PRO A 166 40.95 -18.30 27.84
C PRO A 166 40.07 -17.42 26.94
N GLY A 167 40.64 -16.95 25.82
CA GLY A 167 39.89 -16.15 24.85
C GLY A 167 39.36 -14.83 25.42
N TYR A 168 40.08 -14.19 26.33
CA TYR A 168 39.60 -13.03 27.12
C TYR A 168 39.08 -11.89 26.25
N MET A 169 39.62 -11.67 25.05
CA MET A 169 39.15 -10.62 24.14
C MET A 169 37.72 -10.85 23.63
N PHE A 170 37.29 -12.09 23.52
CA PHE A 170 35.90 -12.39 23.22
C PHE A 170 34.97 -11.93 24.35
N TRP A 171 35.33 -12.22 25.59
CA TRP A 171 34.55 -11.82 26.76
C TRP A 171 34.53 -10.29 26.97
N VAL A 172 35.67 -9.62 26.71
CA VAL A 172 35.76 -8.15 26.72
C VAL A 172 34.85 -7.56 25.63
N CYS A 173 34.89 -8.11 24.43
CA CYS A 173 34.02 -7.67 23.33
C CYS A 173 32.54 -7.86 23.66
N LEU A 174 32.16 -9.00 24.22
CA LEU A 174 30.78 -9.28 24.63
C LEU A 174 30.30 -8.31 25.72
N ALA A 175 31.10 -8.15 26.81
CA ALA A 175 30.75 -7.24 27.90
C ALA A 175 30.64 -5.78 27.42
N TYR A 176 31.60 -5.34 26.59
CA TYR A 176 31.59 -4.02 25.97
C TYR A 176 30.33 -3.81 25.14
N THR A 177 29.99 -4.78 24.27
CA THR A 177 28.85 -4.65 23.39
C THR A 177 27.52 -4.66 24.14
N VAL A 178 27.37 -5.51 25.16
CA VAL A 178 26.17 -5.52 26.02
C VAL A 178 26.02 -4.18 26.73
N PHE A 179 27.09 -3.67 27.32
CA PHE A 179 27.10 -2.35 28.00
C PHE A 179 26.72 -1.22 27.04
N ALA A 180 27.41 -1.14 25.91
CA ALA A 180 27.16 -0.16 24.86
C ALA A 180 25.69 -0.15 24.40
N THR A 181 25.17 -1.33 24.17
CA THR A 181 23.82 -1.61 23.76
C THR A 181 22.77 -1.14 24.76
N VAL A 182 22.88 -1.57 26.00
CA VAL A 182 21.92 -1.19 27.07
C VAL A 182 21.82 0.32 27.18
N ILE A 183 22.96 1.01 27.18
CA ILE A 183 22.99 2.48 27.30
C ILE A 183 22.40 3.13 26.02
N THR A 184 22.77 2.67 24.82
CA THR A 184 22.21 3.17 23.57
C THR A 184 20.69 3.02 23.54
N HIS A 185 20.18 1.86 23.97
CA HIS A 185 18.74 1.62 24.05
C HIS A 185 18.06 2.56 25.06
N TRP A 186 18.64 2.71 26.24
CA TRP A 186 18.09 3.59 27.28
C TRP A 186 18.01 5.05 26.85
N ILE A 187 19.06 5.57 26.21
CA ILE A 187 19.08 6.94 25.67
C ILE A 187 18.14 7.08 24.47
N GLY A 188 18.13 6.09 23.57
CA GLY A 188 17.40 6.13 22.28
C GLY A 188 15.91 5.83 22.38
N HIS A 189 15.45 5.10 23.40
CA HIS A 189 14.05 4.70 23.54
C HIS A 189 13.03 5.84 23.40
N PRO A 190 13.23 7.06 23.98
CA PRO A 190 12.30 8.17 23.82
C PRO A 190 12.17 8.69 22.38
N LEU A 191 13.20 8.50 21.53
CA LEU A 191 13.21 8.96 20.15
C LEU A 191 12.10 8.31 19.32
N LYS A 192 11.79 7.05 19.57
CA LYS A 192 10.70 6.34 18.88
C LYS A 192 9.37 7.05 19.06
N ARG A 193 9.02 7.43 20.29
CA ARG A 193 7.78 8.16 20.60
C ARG A 193 7.76 9.55 19.96
N LEU A 194 8.88 10.27 19.98
CA LEU A 194 9.00 11.59 19.36
C LEU A 194 8.90 11.50 17.82
N ASN A 195 9.47 10.47 17.22
CA ASN A 195 9.36 10.22 15.79
C ASN A 195 7.90 9.96 15.36
N TYR A 196 7.16 9.10 16.09
CA TYR A 196 5.72 8.92 15.83
C TYR A 196 4.92 10.22 15.99
N ALA A 197 5.22 10.99 17.03
CA ALA A 197 4.53 12.27 17.24
C ALA A 197 4.84 13.27 16.11
N SER A 198 6.07 13.31 15.60
CA SER A 198 6.43 14.19 14.48
C SER A 198 5.72 13.77 13.18
N GLN A 199 5.67 12.47 12.89
CA GLN A 199 4.95 11.95 11.72
C GLN A 199 3.45 12.26 11.78
N ALA A 200 2.82 12.13 12.94
CA ALA A 200 1.42 12.49 13.12
C ALA A 200 1.18 13.99 12.87
N LYS A 201 2.03 14.87 13.43
CA LYS A 201 1.92 16.32 13.22
C LYS A 201 2.21 16.74 11.78
N GLU A 202 3.13 16.06 11.11
CA GLU A 202 3.41 16.29 9.69
C GLU A 202 2.22 15.87 8.81
N ALA A 203 1.57 14.75 9.12
CA ALA A 203 0.36 14.31 8.45
C ALA A 203 -0.80 15.31 8.65
N ASP A 204 -1.00 15.82 9.88
CA ASP A 204 -1.98 16.83 10.20
C ASP A 204 -1.77 18.13 9.39
N LEU A 205 -0.52 18.57 9.27
CA LEU A 205 -0.16 19.76 8.51
C LEU A 205 -0.40 19.55 7.00
N ARG A 206 0.02 18.39 6.47
CA ARG A 206 -0.21 18.03 5.06
C ARG A 206 -1.70 17.98 4.73
N TYR A 207 -2.50 17.36 5.60
CA TYR A 207 -3.94 17.33 5.44
C TYR A 207 -4.55 18.73 5.41
N ALA A 208 -4.11 19.63 6.30
CA ALA A 208 -4.56 21.01 6.30
C ALA A 208 -4.28 21.73 4.96
N PHE A 209 -3.09 21.54 4.37
CA PHE A 209 -2.79 22.10 3.04
C PHE A 209 -3.69 21.53 1.94
N ILE A 210 -3.96 20.23 1.97
CA ILE A 210 -4.86 19.59 0.99
C ILE A 210 -6.28 20.14 1.13
N GLU A 211 -6.76 20.35 2.35
CA GLU A 211 -8.06 20.93 2.63
C GLU A 211 -8.17 22.36 2.06
N LYS A 212 -7.18 23.22 2.31
CA LYS A 212 -7.16 24.58 1.77
C LYS A 212 -7.13 24.59 0.24
N ARG A 213 -6.35 23.71 -0.37
CA ARG A 213 -6.32 23.56 -1.83
C ARG A 213 -7.66 23.14 -2.42
N ARG A 214 -8.40 22.25 -1.72
CA ARG A 214 -9.74 21.81 -2.17
C ARG A 214 -10.79 22.90 -2.10
N HIS A 215 -10.65 23.84 -1.16
CA HIS A 215 -11.61 24.90 -0.89
C HIS A 215 -11.05 26.28 -1.25
N ALA A 216 -10.11 26.36 -2.19
CA ALA A 216 -9.43 27.60 -2.56
C ALA A 216 -10.41 28.70 -2.98
N ASP A 217 -11.42 28.36 -3.79
CA ASP A 217 -12.44 29.33 -4.25
C ASP A 217 -13.27 29.88 -3.09
N ALA A 218 -13.64 29.04 -2.13
CA ALA A 218 -14.39 29.46 -0.95
C ALA A 218 -13.55 30.37 -0.03
N ILE A 219 -12.27 30.06 0.14
CA ILE A 219 -11.33 30.86 0.93
C ILE A 219 -11.14 32.23 0.28
N ALA A 220 -10.88 32.26 -1.04
CA ALA A 220 -10.73 33.50 -1.79
C ALA A 220 -12.00 34.33 -1.80
N GLY A 221 -13.18 33.72 -1.99
CA GLY A 221 -14.46 34.36 -1.94
C GLY A 221 -14.79 34.97 -0.57
N ALA A 222 -14.31 34.39 0.51
CA ALA A 222 -14.44 34.88 1.87
C ALA A 222 -13.32 35.84 2.29
N GLN A 223 -12.27 36.04 1.46
CA GLN A 223 -11.05 36.78 1.80
C GLN A 223 -10.40 36.26 3.09
N GLY A 224 -10.42 34.93 3.25
CA GLY A 224 -9.99 34.20 4.47
C GLY A 224 -8.53 33.85 4.55
N GLU A 225 -7.67 34.27 3.59
CA GLU A 225 -6.27 33.84 3.45
C GLU A 225 -5.44 34.11 4.72
N ALA A 226 -5.64 35.28 5.35
CA ALA A 226 -4.91 35.65 6.56
C ALA A 226 -5.25 34.73 7.74
N PHE A 227 -6.53 34.39 7.90
CA PHE A 227 -7.00 33.47 8.94
C PHE A 227 -6.45 32.06 8.73
N GLU A 228 -6.54 31.55 7.51
CA GLU A 228 -6.05 30.23 7.16
C GLU A 228 -4.51 30.12 7.25
N ALA A 229 -3.80 31.20 6.87
CA ALA A 229 -2.35 31.25 7.03
C ALA A 229 -1.92 31.18 8.51
N GLN A 230 -2.67 31.84 9.41
CA GLN A 230 -2.40 31.77 10.85
C GLN A 230 -2.58 30.33 11.37
N HIS A 231 -3.65 29.64 11.00
CA HIS A 231 -3.89 28.25 11.36
C HIS A 231 -2.80 27.29 10.86
N LEU A 232 -2.30 27.50 9.64
CA LEU A 232 -1.19 26.69 9.10
C LEU A 232 0.10 26.94 9.87
N LYS A 233 0.39 28.19 10.24
CA LYS A 233 1.56 28.54 11.07
C LYS A 233 1.48 27.90 12.45
N GLU A 234 0.34 27.91 13.10
CA GLU A 234 0.13 27.27 14.41
C GLU A 234 0.40 25.75 14.35
N ARG A 235 -0.08 25.08 13.30
CA ARG A 235 0.20 23.65 13.10
C ARG A 235 1.68 23.39 12.83
N LEU A 236 2.35 24.26 12.07
CA LEU A 236 3.78 24.19 11.85
C LEU A 236 4.57 24.37 13.15
N GLU A 237 4.22 25.36 13.97
CA GLU A 237 4.85 25.56 15.29
C GLU A 237 4.69 24.34 16.20
N ALA A 238 3.51 23.70 16.19
CA ALA A 238 3.27 22.48 16.95
C ALA A 238 4.17 21.31 16.44
N LEU A 239 4.40 21.21 15.13
CA LEU A 239 5.33 20.25 14.53
C LEU A 239 6.78 20.57 14.94
N LEU A 240 7.20 21.84 14.81
CA LEU A 240 8.55 22.30 15.15
C LEU A 240 8.88 22.05 16.63
N ALA A 241 7.93 22.23 17.54
CA ALA A 241 8.13 21.93 18.97
C ALA A 241 8.50 20.45 19.20
N VAL A 242 7.84 19.52 18.51
CA VAL A 242 8.15 18.09 18.58
C VAL A 242 9.51 17.78 17.93
N LEU A 243 9.81 18.39 16.78
CA LEU A 243 11.08 18.21 16.09
C LEU A 243 12.27 18.74 16.92
N ILE A 244 12.11 19.88 17.62
CA ILE A 244 13.13 20.40 18.52
C ILE A 244 13.39 19.41 19.67
N ALA A 245 12.33 18.82 20.24
CA ALA A 245 12.48 17.80 21.27
C ALA A 245 13.20 16.54 20.73
N TYR A 246 12.87 16.13 19.50
CA TYR A 246 13.55 15.03 18.81
C TYR A 246 15.03 15.32 18.59
N VAL A 247 15.38 16.48 18.04
CA VAL A 247 16.78 16.89 17.78
C VAL A 247 17.60 16.95 19.07
N LYS A 248 17.04 17.44 20.18
CA LYS A 248 17.72 17.45 21.48
C LYS A 248 18.05 16.03 21.95
N LYS A 249 17.09 15.10 21.82
CA LYS A 249 17.30 13.69 22.18
C LYS A 249 18.26 12.98 21.24
N GLN A 250 18.19 13.29 19.94
CA GLN A 250 19.13 12.78 18.94
C GLN A 250 20.56 13.22 19.26
N ARG A 251 20.77 14.49 19.62
CA ARG A 251 22.08 14.99 20.05
C ARG A 251 22.64 14.18 21.24
N ASP A 252 21.80 13.88 22.25
CA ASP A 252 22.24 13.13 23.44
C ASP A 252 22.66 11.71 23.05
N LEU A 253 21.93 11.08 22.12
CA LEU A 253 22.27 9.78 21.56
C LEU A 253 23.55 9.82 20.72
N ASP A 254 23.67 10.82 19.84
CA ASP A 254 24.83 10.97 18.94
C ASP A 254 26.13 11.22 19.76
N LEU A 255 26.05 12.02 20.80
CA LEU A 255 27.19 12.26 21.69
C LEU A 255 27.71 10.95 22.30
N PHE A 256 26.79 10.09 22.73
CA PHE A 256 27.16 8.78 23.29
C PHE A 256 27.69 7.84 22.21
N THR A 257 26.97 7.69 21.08
CA THR A 257 27.32 6.72 20.03
C THR A 257 28.59 7.08 19.28
N VAL A 258 28.83 8.37 19.02
CA VAL A 258 30.11 8.86 18.43
C VAL A 258 31.26 8.66 19.41
N GLY A 259 31.07 8.99 20.69
CA GLY A 259 32.07 8.74 21.73
C GLY A 259 32.39 7.24 21.88
N LEU A 260 31.35 6.40 21.89
CA LEU A 260 31.50 4.95 21.94
C LEU A 260 32.26 4.41 20.71
N GLY A 261 32.00 4.97 19.52
CA GLY A 261 32.72 4.62 18.30
C GLY A 261 34.24 4.83 18.42
N GLN A 262 34.68 5.93 19.04
CA GLN A 262 36.09 6.15 19.28
C GLN A 262 36.68 5.11 20.26
N VAL A 263 35.93 4.77 21.30
CA VAL A 263 36.34 3.73 22.24
C VAL A 263 36.42 2.37 21.55
N THR A 264 35.49 2.03 20.67
CA THR A 264 35.50 0.77 19.91
C THR A 264 36.78 0.59 19.09
N HIS A 265 37.33 1.67 18.56
CA HIS A 265 38.59 1.60 17.79
C HIS A 265 39.85 1.43 18.66
N LEU A 266 39.84 1.98 19.87
CA LEU A 266 41.01 1.99 20.75
C LEU A 266 41.00 0.88 21.80
N ALA A 267 39.83 0.50 22.31
CA ALA A 267 39.70 -0.51 23.36
C ALA A 267 40.42 -1.83 23.04
N PRO A 268 40.24 -2.44 21.86
CA PRO A 268 40.95 -3.69 21.57
C PRO A 268 42.46 -3.55 21.55
N ILE A 269 42.99 -2.37 21.20
CA ILE A 269 44.43 -2.12 21.24
C ILE A 269 44.91 -2.09 22.69
N PHE A 270 44.24 -1.33 23.58
CA PHE A 270 44.60 -1.23 24.99
C PHE A 270 44.51 -2.58 25.71
N PHE A 271 43.43 -3.32 25.48
CA PHE A 271 43.26 -4.65 26.11
C PHE A 271 44.20 -5.70 25.59
N SER A 272 44.70 -5.59 24.34
CA SER A 272 45.67 -6.53 23.74
C SER A 272 47.12 -6.12 23.97
N LEU A 273 47.39 -4.90 24.50
CA LEU A 273 48.74 -4.40 24.71
C LEU A 273 49.59 -5.29 25.64
N PRO A 274 49.08 -5.88 26.76
CA PRO A 274 49.86 -6.83 27.56
C PRO A 274 50.34 -8.04 26.79
N ALA A 275 49.52 -8.60 25.91
CA ALA A 275 49.86 -9.75 25.06
C ALA A 275 50.93 -9.39 24.02
N LEU A 276 50.88 -8.18 23.46
CA LEU A 276 51.91 -7.67 22.56
C LEU A 276 53.25 -7.44 23.27
N LEU A 277 53.24 -6.79 24.44
CA LEU A 277 54.45 -6.48 25.22
C LEU A 277 55.12 -7.75 25.78
N SER A 278 54.36 -8.80 26.10
CA SER A 278 54.86 -10.09 26.50
C SER A 278 55.36 -10.96 25.33
N GLY A 279 55.19 -10.51 24.06
CA GLY A 279 55.62 -11.23 22.89
C GLY A 279 54.70 -12.41 22.46
N HIS A 280 53.53 -12.54 23.11
CA HIS A 280 52.56 -13.60 22.76
C HIS A 280 51.91 -13.34 21.41
N ILE A 281 51.71 -12.09 21.00
CA ILE A 281 51.20 -11.69 19.68
C ILE A 281 52.19 -10.71 19.03
N GLN A 282 52.22 -10.73 17.70
CA GLN A 282 52.94 -9.73 16.90
C GLN A 282 52.00 -8.57 16.56
N LEU A 283 52.49 -7.49 15.93
CA LEU A 283 51.72 -6.31 15.54
C LEU A 283 50.53 -6.71 14.62
N GLY A 284 50.73 -7.68 13.71
CA GLY A 284 49.68 -8.19 12.87
C GLY A 284 48.54 -8.87 13.63
N GLY A 285 48.87 -9.64 14.69
CA GLY A 285 47.86 -10.21 15.58
C GLY A 285 47.03 -9.17 16.31
N LEU A 286 47.67 -8.09 16.78
CA LEU A 286 46.98 -6.93 17.39
C LEU A 286 45.99 -6.30 16.39
N MET A 287 46.39 -6.12 15.11
CA MET A 287 45.53 -5.54 14.08
C MET A 287 44.37 -6.47 13.69
N GLN A 288 44.61 -7.78 13.68
CA GLN A 288 43.54 -8.78 13.50
C GLN A 288 42.52 -8.75 14.63
N ILE A 289 42.97 -8.71 15.89
CA ILE A 289 42.09 -8.59 17.07
C ILE A 289 41.26 -7.32 16.98
N ARG A 290 41.86 -6.18 16.62
CA ARG A 290 41.16 -4.90 16.45
C ARG A 290 40.07 -5.00 15.38
N GLY A 291 40.36 -5.58 14.22
CA GLY A 291 39.40 -5.80 13.14
C GLY A 291 38.24 -6.69 13.58
N ALA A 292 38.59 -7.88 14.12
CA ALA A 292 37.63 -8.85 14.60
C ALA A 292 36.72 -8.30 15.71
N PHE A 293 37.28 -7.54 16.67
CA PHE A 293 36.51 -6.88 17.72
C PHE A 293 35.47 -5.90 17.14
N THR A 294 35.89 -5.08 16.18
CA THR A 294 35.01 -4.11 15.53
C THR A 294 33.86 -4.79 14.78
N ASP A 295 34.14 -5.87 14.06
CA ASP A 295 33.14 -6.60 13.28
C ASP A 295 32.16 -7.39 14.18
N VAL A 296 32.63 -7.99 15.24
CA VAL A 296 31.80 -8.66 16.26
C VAL A 296 30.93 -7.64 16.99
N ALA A 297 31.50 -6.51 17.45
CA ALA A 297 30.75 -5.46 18.14
C ALA A 297 29.65 -4.86 17.25
N ARG A 298 29.94 -4.63 15.97
CA ARG A 298 28.96 -4.15 14.99
C ARG A 298 27.83 -5.16 14.78
N SER A 299 28.17 -6.43 14.65
CA SER A 299 27.21 -7.51 14.40
C SER A 299 26.33 -7.79 15.62
N PHE A 300 26.85 -7.69 16.83
CA PHE A 300 26.03 -7.75 18.04
C PHE A 300 25.09 -6.55 18.17
N SER A 301 25.56 -5.35 17.84
CA SER A 301 24.72 -4.13 17.88
C SER A 301 23.53 -4.25 16.92
N TRP A 302 23.68 -4.98 15.79
CA TRP A 302 22.60 -5.23 14.86
C TRP A 302 21.41 -5.96 15.53
N PHE A 303 21.64 -6.92 16.43
CA PHE A 303 20.56 -7.68 17.07
C PHE A 303 19.60 -6.82 17.88
N ILE A 304 20.06 -5.66 18.37
CA ILE A 304 19.23 -4.75 19.15
C ILE A 304 18.30 -3.97 18.23
N PHE A 305 18.85 -3.47 17.13
CA PHE A 305 18.04 -2.80 16.10
C PHE A 305 17.14 -3.80 15.36
N ALA A 306 17.51 -5.08 15.30
CA ALA A 306 16.69 -6.13 14.70
C ALA A 306 15.35 -6.32 15.40
N TYR A 307 15.26 -6.13 16.73
CA TYR A 307 14.01 -6.21 17.47
C TYR A 307 12.98 -5.20 16.97
N ASP A 308 13.38 -3.94 16.76
CA ASP A 308 12.49 -2.92 16.20
C ASP A 308 12.07 -3.22 14.75
N ASN A 309 12.99 -3.74 13.95
CA ASN A 309 12.69 -4.20 12.60
C ASN A 309 11.72 -5.39 12.58
N LEU A 310 11.88 -6.36 13.48
CA LEU A 310 10.97 -7.49 13.63
C LEU A 310 9.58 -7.05 14.12
N ALA A 311 9.52 -6.10 15.05
CA ALA A 311 8.27 -5.52 15.51
C ALA A 311 7.55 -4.77 14.38
N SER A 312 8.28 -3.98 13.58
CA SER A 312 7.75 -3.31 12.39
C SER A 312 7.27 -4.30 11.33
N LEU A 313 8.03 -5.37 11.10
CA LEU A 313 7.65 -6.46 10.20
C LEU A 313 6.34 -7.14 10.65
N ALA A 314 6.23 -7.46 11.94
CA ALA A 314 5.02 -8.06 12.51
C ALA A 314 3.82 -7.12 12.38
N ALA A 315 3.99 -5.83 12.67
CA ALA A 315 2.93 -4.83 12.55
C ALA A 315 2.49 -4.63 11.08
N ALA A 316 3.43 -4.53 10.13
CA ALA A 316 3.11 -4.43 8.71
C ALA A 316 2.38 -5.69 8.20
N TRP A 317 2.83 -6.87 8.64
CA TRP A 317 2.15 -8.13 8.33
C TRP A 317 0.74 -8.19 8.88
N GLU A 318 0.53 -7.78 10.13
CA GLU A 318 -0.78 -7.75 10.77
C GLU A 318 -1.74 -6.79 10.03
N ARG A 319 -1.29 -5.55 9.75
CA ARG A 319 -2.08 -4.58 9.00
C ARG A 319 -2.48 -5.07 7.60
N LEU A 320 -1.55 -5.67 6.86
CA LEU A 320 -1.84 -6.24 5.54
C LEU A 320 -2.75 -7.46 5.61
N SER A 321 -2.57 -8.34 6.61
CA SER A 321 -3.44 -9.50 6.78
C SER A 321 -4.86 -9.10 7.17
N HIS A 322 -5.04 -8.07 7.98
CA HIS A 322 -6.36 -7.50 8.28
C HIS A 322 -7.04 -6.90 7.04
N LEU A 323 -6.29 -6.18 6.20
CA LEU A 323 -6.83 -5.66 4.94
C LEU A 323 -7.29 -6.80 4.02
N VAL A 324 -6.45 -7.81 3.81
CA VAL A 324 -6.75 -8.95 2.92
C VAL A 324 -7.92 -9.77 3.46
N SER A 325 -7.94 -10.11 4.75
CA SER A 325 -9.05 -10.86 5.36
C SER A 325 -10.36 -10.08 5.31
N GLY A 326 -10.32 -8.76 5.55
CA GLY A 326 -11.48 -7.90 5.42
C GLY A 326 -12.03 -7.85 3.99
N LEU A 327 -11.15 -7.81 2.98
CA LEU A 327 -11.55 -7.85 1.56
C LEU A 327 -12.13 -9.23 1.16
N GLU A 328 -11.53 -10.33 1.61
CA GLU A 328 -12.05 -11.69 1.37
C GLU A 328 -13.43 -11.89 2.02
N GLU A 329 -13.62 -11.38 3.23
CA GLU A 329 -14.91 -11.43 3.92
C GLU A 329 -15.96 -10.57 3.20
N ALA A 330 -15.58 -9.36 2.78
CA ALA A 330 -16.45 -8.47 2.00
C ALA A 330 -16.83 -9.08 0.64
N GLU A 331 -15.92 -9.78 -0.03
CA GLU A 331 -16.20 -10.52 -1.26
C GLU A 331 -17.21 -11.65 -1.02
N ASN A 332 -17.05 -12.43 0.05
CA ASN A 332 -17.98 -13.49 0.39
C ASN A 332 -19.37 -12.94 0.73
N GLN A 333 -19.45 -11.87 1.52
CA GLN A 333 -20.71 -11.18 1.81
C GLN A 333 -21.39 -10.69 0.53
N ARG A 334 -20.62 -10.12 -0.40
CA ARG A 334 -21.14 -9.68 -1.69
C ARG A 334 -21.72 -10.82 -2.51
N ARG A 335 -21.00 -11.94 -2.59
CA ARG A 335 -21.48 -13.15 -3.30
C ARG A 335 -22.76 -13.68 -2.66
N GLU A 336 -22.84 -13.75 -1.33
CA GLU A 336 -24.04 -14.16 -0.61
C GLU A 336 -25.21 -13.21 -0.87
N ASN A 337 -24.98 -11.90 -0.84
CA ASN A 337 -26.00 -10.89 -1.11
C ASN A 337 -26.58 -11.05 -2.52
N VAL A 338 -25.72 -11.27 -3.51
CA VAL A 338 -26.15 -11.51 -4.89
C VAL A 338 -26.93 -12.84 -5.00
N LEU A 339 -26.48 -13.90 -4.34
CA LEU A 339 -27.16 -15.19 -4.34
C LEU A 339 -28.53 -15.15 -3.65
N ARG A 340 -28.71 -14.32 -2.63
CA ARG A 340 -30.01 -14.09 -1.97
C ARG A 340 -31.05 -13.50 -2.93
N THR A 341 -30.62 -12.73 -3.92
CA THR A 341 -31.54 -12.13 -4.92
C THR A 341 -31.89 -13.10 -6.05
N LYS A 342 -31.33 -14.31 -6.09
CA LYS A 342 -31.62 -15.30 -7.13
C LYS A 342 -33.00 -15.94 -6.93
N PRO A 343 -33.91 -15.92 -7.93
CA PRO A 343 -35.22 -16.56 -7.83
C PRO A 343 -35.11 -18.06 -7.55
N LYS A 344 -35.92 -18.59 -6.64
CA LYS A 344 -35.92 -20.01 -6.26
C LYS A 344 -37.24 -20.69 -6.56
N GLY A 345 -37.20 -21.99 -6.93
CA GLY A 345 -38.37 -22.83 -7.08
C GLY A 345 -39.38 -22.32 -8.15
N ASP A 346 -40.67 -22.30 -7.81
CA ASP A 346 -41.75 -21.84 -8.70
C ASP A 346 -41.64 -20.34 -9.03
N GLU A 347 -40.99 -19.53 -8.21
CA GLU A 347 -40.71 -18.14 -8.52
C GLU A 347 -39.82 -17.98 -9.74
N LYS A 348 -38.90 -18.94 -10.00
CA LYS A 348 -38.07 -18.94 -11.21
C LYS A 348 -38.91 -19.05 -12.47
N LYS A 349 -39.95 -19.91 -12.47
CA LYS A 349 -40.86 -20.06 -13.62
C LYS A 349 -41.71 -18.80 -13.84
N ARG A 350 -42.18 -18.18 -12.75
CA ARG A 350 -42.97 -16.97 -12.77
C ARG A 350 -42.14 -15.77 -13.24
N PHE A 351 -40.89 -15.70 -12.81
CA PHE A 351 -39.92 -14.70 -13.18
C PHE A 351 -39.61 -14.74 -14.68
N VAL A 352 -39.31 -15.92 -15.23
CA VAL A 352 -39.02 -16.12 -16.66
C VAL A 352 -40.25 -15.88 -17.51
N ARG A 353 -41.46 -16.26 -17.06
CA ARG A 353 -42.71 -16.10 -17.79
C ARG A 353 -43.13 -14.64 -18.04
N HIS A 354 -42.63 -13.71 -17.20
CA HIS A 354 -42.95 -12.28 -17.26
C HIS A 354 -41.82 -11.42 -17.77
N ASP A 355 -40.75 -12.01 -18.33
CA ASP A 355 -39.52 -11.28 -18.73
C ASP A 355 -39.04 -10.30 -17.66
N ALA A 356 -39.22 -10.66 -16.38
CA ALA A 356 -38.93 -9.81 -15.27
C ALA A 356 -37.39 -9.69 -15.02
N LEU A 357 -36.90 -8.50 -14.86
CA LEU A 357 -35.50 -8.19 -14.48
C LEU A 357 -35.36 -8.11 -12.97
N VAL A 358 -36.34 -7.50 -12.31
CA VAL A 358 -36.43 -7.38 -10.85
C VAL A 358 -37.87 -7.57 -10.43
N THR A 359 -38.07 -8.33 -9.35
CA THR A 359 -39.33 -8.41 -8.62
C THR A 359 -39.03 -8.39 -7.13
N ASN A 360 -39.62 -7.45 -6.41
CA ASN A 360 -39.56 -7.44 -4.95
C ASN A 360 -40.96 -7.53 -4.38
N LEU A 361 -41.08 -8.39 -3.37
CA LEU A 361 -42.30 -8.63 -2.61
C LEU A 361 -42.00 -8.27 -1.16
N ASP A 362 -42.74 -7.30 -0.60
CA ASP A 362 -42.62 -6.85 0.79
C ASP A 362 -41.18 -6.54 1.22
N LEU A 363 -40.45 -5.75 0.38
CA LEU A 363 -39.12 -5.34 0.73
C LEU A 363 -39.16 -4.26 1.83
N GLU A 364 -38.59 -4.55 2.95
CA GLU A 364 -38.49 -3.64 4.09
C GLU A 364 -37.02 -3.20 4.27
N LEU A 365 -36.77 -1.90 4.25
CA LEU A 365 -35.43 -1.31 4.38
C LEU A 365 -35.23 -0.78 5.80
N PRO A 366 -34.21 -1.23 6.55
CA PRO A 366 -34.01 -0.85 7.95
C PRO A 366 -33.47 0.57 8.18
N THR A 367 -33.22 1.32 7.11
CA THR A 367 -32.60 2.66 7.18
C THR A 367 -33.58 3.81 7.43
N THR A 368 -34.86 3.53 7.56
CA THR A 368 -35.92 4.52 7.84
C THR A 368 -36.49 4.33 9.23
N PRO A 369 -36.94 5.40 9.94
CA PRO A 369 -37.55 5.27 11.28
C PRO A 369 -38.79 4.38 11.29
N THR A 370 -39.43 4.22 10.16
CA THR A 370 -40.56 3.30 9.93
C THR A 370 -40.21 2.37 8.77
N PRO A 371 -40.31 1.05 8.96
CA PRO A 371 -40.12 0.08 7.89
C PRO A 371 -41.09 0.39 6.75
N LYS A 372 -40.59 0.41 5.52
CA LYS A 372 -41.41 0.72 4.34
C LYS A 372 -41.49 -0.48 3.44
N HIS A 373 -42.70 -0.92 3.18
CA HIS A 373 -42.98 -1.97 2.21
C HIS A 373 -42.89 -1.41 0.80
N ILE A 374 -42.02 -2.01 0.00
CA ILE A 374 -41.85 -1.64 -1.41
C ILE A 374 -42.19 -2.88 -2.23
N GLU A 375 -43.20 -2.75 -3.10
CA GLU A 375 -43.56 -3.79 -4.04
C GLU A 375 -43.37 -3.25 -5.47
N LEU A 376 -42.36 -3.74 -6.17
CA LEU A 376 -41.97 -3.26 -7.48
C LEU A 376 -41.61 -4.42 -8.40
N THR A 377 -42.10 -4.42 -9.61
CA THR A 377 -41.68 -5.32 -10.72
C THR A 377 -41.17 -4.49 -11.86
N VAL A 378 -39.98 -4.82 -12.37
CA VAL A 378 -39.38 -4.23 -13.57
C VAL A 378 -39.12 -5.32 -14.59
N SER A 379 -39.70 -5.19 -15.77
CA SER A 379 -39.53 -6.09 -16.88
C SER A 379 -38.63 -5.51 -17.98
N VAL A 380 -38.28 -6.35 -18.96
CA VAL A 380 -37.55 -5.91 -20.15
C VAL A 380 -38.31 -4.77 -20.84
N GLY A 381 -37.61 -3.69 -21.12
CA GLY A 381 -38.18 -2.52 -21.74
C GLY A 381 -38.99 -1.59 -20.82
N ASP A 382 -39.16 -1.90 -19.53
CA ASP A 382 -39.88 -1.04 -18.60
C ASP A 382 -39.04 0.18 -18.17
N THR A 383 -39.75 1.28 -17.88
CA THR A 383 -39.19 2.43 -17.19
C THR A 383 -40.00 2.71 -15.94
N VAL A 384 -39.34 2.72 -14.79
CA VAL A 384 -39.95 2.97 -13.49
C VAL A 384 -39.29 4.19 -12.84
N PHE A 385 -40.09 5.21 -12.56
CA PHE A 385 -39.63 6.38 -11.83
C PHE A 385 -39.87 6.19 -10.32
N LEU A 386 -38.81 6.29 -9.54
CA LEU A 386 -38.85 6.26 -8.08
C LEU A 386 -38.88 7.66 -7.52
N THR A 387 -39.99 8.04 -6.92
CA THR A 387 -40.19 9.36 -6.28
C THR A 387 -40.37 9.21 -4.77
N GLY A 388 -40.19 10.30 -4.04
CA GLY A 388 -40.35 10.34 -2.58
C GLY A 388 -39.48 11.42 -1.93
N SER A 389 -39.74 11.70 -0.66
CA SER A 389 -38.97 12.71 0.09
C SER A 389 -37.47 12.39 0.16
N SER A 390 -36.63 13.41 0.38
CA SER A 390 -35.20 13.19 0.61
C SER A 390 -35.00 12.34 1.88
N GLY A 391 -34.04 11.42 1.84
CA GLY A 391 -33.75 10.52 2.99
C GLY A 391 -34.67 9.31 3.12
N VAL A 392 -35.72 9.14 2.30
CA VAL A 392 -36.71 8.04 2.38
C VAL A 392 -36.14 6.66 2.01
N GLY A 393 -34.88 6.58 1.55
CA GLY A 393 -34.24 5.30 1.23
C GLY A 393 -34.15 4.95 -0.26
N LYS A 394 -34.45 5.85 -1.20
CA LYS A 394 -34.39 5.61 -2.67
C LYS A 394 -33.04 5.07 -3.12
N SER A 395 -31.95 5.74 -2.79
CA SER A 395 -30.58 5.28 -3.13
C SER A 395 -30.22 3.97 -2.42
N THR A 396 -30.72 3.74 -1.20
CA THR A 396 -30.56 2.49 -0.47
C THR A 396 -31.27 1.34 -1.19
N PHE A 397 -32.47 1.58 -1.71
CA PHE A 397 -33.19 0.61 -2.55
C PHE A 397 -32.37 0.25 -3.80
N LEU A 398 -31.87 1.22 -4.57
CA LEU A 398 -31.05 0.95 -5.74
C LEU A 398 -29.79 0.16 -5.37
N LYS A 399 -29.11 0.50 -4.27
CA LYS A 399 -27.96 -0.26 -3.75
C LYS A 399 -28.31 -1.70 -3.38
N THR A 400 -29.51 -1.92 -2.84
CA THR A 400 -30.01 -3.26 -2.47
C THR A 400 -30.29 -4.08 -3.75
N VAL A 401 -30.99 -3.51 -4.73
CA VAL A 401 -31.23 -4.15 -6.03
C VAL A 401 -29.92 -4.48 -6.73
N ALA A 402 -28.93 -3.59 -6.67
CA ALA A 402 -27.60 -3.82 -7.19
C ALA A 402 -26.81 -4.88 -6.38
N GLY A 403 -27.33 -5.34 -5.23
CA GLY A 403 -26.71 -6.34 -4.34
C GLY A 403 -25.56 -5.76 -3.49
N PHE A 404 -25.47 -4.44 -3.30
CA PHE A 404 -24.47 -3.81 -2.43
C PHE A 404 -24.88 -3.81 -0.97
N LYS A 405 -26.18 -3.90 -0.65
CA LYS A 405 -26.69 -3.99 0.71
C LYS A 405 -27.50 -5.28 0.88
N ALA A 406 -27.34 -5.92 2.05
CA ALA A 406 -28.03 -7.13 2.44
C ALA A 406 -29.02 -6.93 3.60
N ASN A 407 -28.97 -5.79 4.28
CA ASN A 407 -29.88 -5.47 5.39
C ASN A 407 -31.26 -5.07 4.84
N TYR A 408 -32.06 -6.09 4.51
CA TYR A 408 -33.47 -5.94 4.16
C TYR A 408 -34.22 -7.19 4.59
N THR A 409 -35.49 -7.03 4.90
CA THR A 409 -36.45 -8.12 5.08
C THR A 409 -37.34 -8.23 3.82
N GLY A 410 -38.04 -9.35 3.67
CA GLY A 410 -38.84 -9.60 2.48
C GLY A 410 -38.08 -10.33 1.36
N ARG A 411 -38.62 -10.30 0.15
CA ARG A 411 -38.09 -11.04 -1.00
C ARG A 411 -37.69 -10.08 -2.13
N LEU A 412 -36.45 -10.17 -2.54
CA LEU A 412 -35.93 -9.49 -3.73
C LEU A 412 -35.45 -10.56 -4.71
N ASN A 413 -36.06 -10.63 -5.88
CA ASN A 413 -35.64 -11.50 -6.95
C ASN A 413 -35.06 -10.66 -8.09
N ARG A 414 -33.85 -11.01 -8.52
CA ARG A 414 -33.17 -10.39 -9.66
C ARG A 414 -32.56 -11.47 -10.55
N ASN A 415 -32.61 -11.26 -11.86
CA ASN A 415 -31.84 -12.09 -12.76
C ASN A 415 -30.35 -11.68 -12.68
N ILE A 416 -29.53 -12.52 -12.05
CA ILE A 416 -28.11 -12.25 -11.80
C ILE A 416 -27.21 -12.47 -13.01
N ASP A 417 -27.71 -13.17 -14.03
CA ASP A 417 -26.97 -13.44 -15.28
C ASP A 417 -27.07 -12.25 -16.24
N GLN A 418 -27.92 -11.26 -15.94
CA GLN A 418 -28.08 -10.04 -16.72
C GLN A 418 -27.08 -8.95 -16.32
N LYS A 419 -26.70 -8.15 -17.32
CA LYS A 419 -25.77 -7.05 -17.17
C LYS A 419 -26.46 -5.87 -16.48
N LEU A 420 -26.06 -5.59 -15.25
CA LEU A 420 -26.56 -4.47 -14.48
C LEU A 420 -25.57 -3.31 -14.54
N LEU A 421 -26.04 -2.10 -14.77
CA LEU A 421 -25.31 -0.86 -14.61
C LEU A 421 -26.00 0.04 -13.59
N TRP A 422 -25.27 0.50 -12.58
CA TRP A 422 -25.74 1.50 -11.63
C TRP A 422 -24.99 2.81 -11.83
N LEU A 423 -25.73 3.87 -12.09
CA LEU A 423 -25.24 5.24 -12.21
C LEU A 423 -25.55 5.99 -10.90
N PRO A 424 -24.55 6.28 -10.06
CA PRO A 424 -24.74 7.00 -8.81
C PRO A 424 -24.97 8.50 -9.05
N GLN A 425 -25.53 9.18 -8.05
CA GLN A 425 -25.77 10.62 -8.05
C GLN A 425 -24.54 11.45 -8.38
N LYS A 426 -23.38 11.09 -7.79
CA LYS A 426 -22.10 11.75 -8.08
C LYS A 426 -21.38 11.01 -9.22
N SER A 427 -21.20 11.71 -10.33
CA SER A 427 -20.48 11.19 -11.50
C SER A 427 -19.02 10.89 -11.17
N TYR A 428 -18.53 9.72 -11.61
CA TYR A 428 -17.12 9.38 -11.53
C TYR A 428 -16.44 9.61 -12.87
N LEU A 429 -15.45 10.51 -12.88
CA LEU A 429 -14.55 10.72 -14.02
C LEU A 429 -13.10 10.53 -13.53
N MET A 430 -12.35 9.74 -14.29
CA MET A 430 -10.94 9.50 -13.98
C MET A 430 -10.05 10.55 -14.64
N LYS A 431 -8.90 10.80 -14.01
CA LYS A 431 -7.82 11.53 -14.66
C LYS A 431 -7.23 10.62 -15.75
N GLY A 432 -7.31 11.04 -17.01
CA GLY A 432 -6.92 10.25 -18.16
C GLY A 432 -7.45 10.84 -19.46
N THR A 433 -7.54 10.05 -20.53
CA THR A 433 -8.11 10.51 -21.79
C THR A 433 -9.63 10.65 -21.72
N LEU A 434 -10.21 11.53 -22.55
CA LEU A 434 -11.67 11.62 -22.66
C LEU A 434 -12.24 10.31 -23.21
N ARG A 435 -11.54 9.66 -24.13
CA ARG A 435 -11.87 8.34 -24.68
C ARG A 435 -12.06 7.31 -23.55
N ASP A 436 -11.09 7.19 -22.64
CA ASP A 436 -11.17 6.25 -21.51
C ASP A 436 -12.36 6.57 -20.61
N ASN A 437 -12.64 7.86 -20.41
CA ASN A 437 -13.81 8.29 -19.64
C ASN A 437 -15.13 7.95 -20.32
N LEU A 438 -15.25 8.03 -21.63
CA LEU A 438 -16.45 7.65 -22.37
C LEU A 438 -16.64 6.14 -22.40
N THR A 439 -15.57 5.37 -22.60
CA THR A 439 -15.65 3.91 -22.76
C THR A 439 -15.67 3.13 -21.45
N TYR A 440 -15.39 3.76 -20.31
CA TYR A 440 -15.44 3.11 -19.00
C TYR A 440 -16.79 2.46 -18.71
N PRO A 441 -16.87 1.22 -18.19
CA PRO A 441 -15.77 0.33 -17.75
C PRO A 441 -15.32 -0.67 -18.84
N CYS A 442 -15.67 -0.47 -20.10
CA CYS A 442 -15.33 -1.39 -21.17
C CYS A 442 -13.82 -1.37 -21.45
N ARG A 443 -13.15 -2.53 -21.35
CA ARG A 443 -11.74 -2.67 -21.74
C ARG A 443 -11.64 -2.76 -23.27
N LYS A 444 -10.53 -2.24 -23.83
CA LYS A 444 -10.21 -2.38 -25.26
C LYS A 444 -10.22 -3.84 -25.75
N GLU A 445 -9.93 -4.77 -24.84
CA GLU A 445 -9.82 -6.21 -25.09
C GLU A 445 -11.17 -6.95 -24.99
N ASP A 446 -12.15 -6.43 -24.23
CA ASP A 446 -13.45 -7.07 -24.01
C ASP A 446 -14.47 -6.74 -25.11
N SER A 447 -14.21 -5.75 -25.94
CA SER A 447 -15.13 -5.36 -27.00
C SER A 447 -14.85 -6.17 -28.25
N GLN A 448 -15.67 -7.20 -28.53
CA GLN A 448 -15.87 -7.76 -29.88
C GLN A 448 -16.32 -6.68 -30.89
N ARG A 449 -16.55 -5.45 -30.45
CA ARG A 449 -16.84 -4.26 -31.27
C ARG A 449 -15.79 -3.19 -30.93
N THR A 450 -14.95 -2.90 -31.88
CA THR A 450 -14.12 -1.70 -31.87
C THR A 450 -15.05 -0.50 -31.71
N ILE A 451 -14.99 0.19 -30.56
CA ILE A 451 -15.71 1.45 -30.36
C ILE A 451 -15.00 2.47 -31.25
N ASP A 452 -15.62 2.78 -32.38
CA ASP A 452 -15.08 3.67 -33.41
C ASP A 452 -15.19 5.14 -32.95
N ASP A 453 -14.22 5.95 -33.32
CA ASP A 453 -14.20 7.40 -33.06
C ASP A 453 -15.42 8.10 -33.65
N ARG A 454 -15.94 7.57 -34.75
CA ARG A 454 -17.16 8.06 -35.39
C ARG A 454 -18.37 7.93 -34.46
N LEU A 455 -18.52 6.77 -33.79
CA LEU A 455 -19.60 6.54 -32.84
C LEU A 455 -19.44 7.46 -31.61
N LEU A 456 -18.21 7.60 -31.07
CA LEU A 456 -17.97 8.50 -29.93
C LEU A 456 -18.30 9.94 -30.28
N SER A 457 -17.90 10.38 -31.47
CA SER A 457 -18.20 11.74 -31.98
C SER A 457 -19.69 11.96 -32.17
N GLU A 458 -20.42 10.99 -32.75
CA GLU A 458 -21.88 11.03 -32.90
C GLU A 458 -22.59 11.15 -31.54
N LEU A 459 -22.16 10.36 -30.55
CA LEU A 459 -22.74 10.40 -29.21
C LEU A 459 -22.44 11.73 -28.51
N LEU A 460 -21.22 12.25 -28.60
CA LEU A 460 -20.88 13.55 -28.04
C LEU A 460 -21.76 14.67 -28.61
N VAL A 461 -21.94 14.71 -29.94
CA VAL A 461 -22.81 15.69 -30.61
C VAL A 461 -24.27 15.52 -30.15
N SER A 462 -24.77 14.27 -30.08
CA SER A 462 -26.14 13.98 -29.67
C SER A 462 -26.46 14.39 -28.24
N PHE A 463 -25.46 14.46 -27.37
CA PHE A 463 -25.56 14.92 -25.98
C PHE A 463 -25.10 16.38 -25.79
N ASP A 464 -25.07 17.20 -26.83
CA ASP A 464 -24.65 18.59 -26.83
C ASP A 464 -23.22 18.80 -26.25
N LEU A 465 -22.32 17.83 -26.49
CA LEU A 465 -20.90 17.86 -26.14
C LEU A 465 -19.99 17.95 -27.38
N GLY A 466 -20.50 18.53 -28.49
CA GLY A 466 -19.78 18.59 -29.76
C GLY A 466 -18.41 19.29 -29.69
N HIS A 467 -18.23 20.23 -28.75
CA HIS A 467 -16.96 20.92 -28.52
C HIS A 467 -15.84 19.99 -27.98
N LEU A 468 -16.20 18.78 -27.54
CA LEU A 468 -15.24 17.77 -27.04
C LEU A 468 -14.79 16.77 -28.11
N VAL A 469 -15.39 16.77 -29.30
CA VAL A 469 -15.11 15.79 -30.36
C VAL A 469 -13.61 15.76 -30.75
N GLY A 470 -12.96 16.92 -30.84
CA GLY A 470 -11.53 17.01 -31.16
C GLY A 470 -10.58 16.70 -29.99
N ARG A 471 -11.12 16.36 -28.81
CA ARG A 471 -10.36 16.21 -27.56
C ARG A 471 -10.39 14.78 -27.01
N LEU A 472 -10.75 13.78 -27.83
CA LEU A 472 -10.91 12.39 -27.39
C LEU A 472 -9.65 11.82 -26.74
N ASP A 473 -8.47 12.16 -27.25
CA ASP A 473 -7.18 11.66 -26.75
C ASP A 473 -6.46 12.64 -25.79
N ASP A 474 -7.07 13.79 -25.51
CA ASP A 474 -6.56 14.74 -24.52
C ASP A 474 -6.61 14.10 -23.13
N THR A 475 -5.48 14.18 -22.43
CA THR A 475 -5.36 13.72 -21.04
C THR A 475 -5.57 14.89 -20.09
N SER A 476 -6.60 14.80 -19.24
CA SER A 476 -6.95 15.84 -18.27
C SER A 476 -7.61 15.26 -17.02
N ASP A 477 -7.77 16.10 -16.00
CA ASP A 477 -8.66 15.85 -14.86
C ASP A 477 -10.08 16.33 -15.22
N TRP A 478 -10.81 15.49 -15.95
CA TRP A 478 -12.11 15.81 -16.51
C TRP A 478 -13.16 16.15 -15.44
N SER A 479 -12.98 15.69 -14.20
CA SER A 479 -13.88 16.07 -13.10
C SER A 479 -13.79 17.54 -12.72
N ASN A 480 -12.64 18.17 -12.98
CA ASN A 480 -12.43 19.60 -12.72
C ASN A 480 -12.58 20.47 -13.97
N VAL A 481 -12.50 19.87 -15.16
CA VAL A 481 -12.62 20.60 -16.45
C VAL A 481 -14.07 20.74 -16.88
N LEU A 482 -14.90 19.70 -16.64
CA LEU A 482 -16.28 19.65 -17.10
C LEU A 482 -17.25 20.14 -16.04
N SER A 483 -18.25 20.89 -16.46
CA SER A 483 -19.40 21.25 -15.62
C SER A 483 -20.16 20.00 -15.14
N GLY A 484 -20.93 20.11 -14.06
CA GLY A 484 -21.71 19.00 -13.52
C GLY A 484 -22.68 18.40 -14.56
N GLY A 485 -23.30 19.24 -15.39
CA GLY A 485 -24.17 18.78 -16.47
C GLY A 485 -23.44 18.02 -17.56
N GLU A 486 -22.25 18.48 -17.97
CA GLU A 486 -21.40 17.75 -18.94
C GLU A 486 -20.93 16.42 -18.40
N GLN A 487 -20.54 16.34 -17.12
CA GLN A 487 -20.18 15.10 -16.45
C GLN A 487 -21.34 14.09 -16.46
N GLN A 488 -22.57 14.52 -16.16
CA GLN A 488 -23.75 13.66 -16.21
C GLN A 488 -24.04 13.17 -17.63
N ARG A 489 -23.89 14.01 -18.66
CA ARG A 489 -24.02 13.60 -20.07
C ARG A 489 -23.01 12.53 -20.47
N ILE A 490 -21.74 12.63 -20.03
CA ILE A 490 -20.73 11.58 -20.25
C ILE A 490 -21.15 10.26 -19.61
N VAL A 491 -21.69 10.28 -18.39
CA VAL A 491 -22.15 9.08 -17.70
C VAL A 491 -23.34 8.43 -18.43
N LEU A 492 -24.24 9.23 -19.03
CA LEU A 492 -25.33 8.70 -19.89
C LEU A 492 -24.80 8.07 -21.18
N ILE A 493 -23.75 8.65 -21.80
CA ILE A 493 -23.07 8.05 -22.96
C ILE A 493 -22.47 6.68 -22.58
N ARG A 494 -21.90 6.54 -21.38
CA ARG A 494 -21.42 5.24 -20.87
C ARG A 494 -22.52 4.19 -20.82
N ALA A 495 -23.72 4.55 -20.39
CA ALA A 495 -24.85 3.63 -20.37
C ALA A 495 -25.20 3.13 -21.78
N LEU A 496 -25.15 4.00 -22.79
CA LEU A 496 -25.38 3.62 -24.20
C LEU A 496 -24.31 2.67 -24.74
N LEU A 497 -23.05 2.91 -24.40
CA LEU A 497 -21.94 2.06 -24.83
C LEU A 497 -21.94 0.71 -24.10
N THR A 498 -22.34 0.70 -22.83
CA THR A 498 -22.37 -0.50 -21.99
C THR A 498 -23.54 -1.42 -22.36
N ARG A 499 -24.69 -0.87 -22.82
CA ARG A 499 -25.92 -1.59 -23.15
C ARG A 499 -26.32 -2.58 -22.06
N PRO A 500 -26.68 -2.11 -20.85
CA PRO A 500 -27.10 -2.99 -19.78
C PRO A 500 -28.51 -3.54 -20.01
N ASP A 501 -28.80 -4.73 -19.46
CA ASP A 501 -30.16 -5.26 -19.40
C ASP A 501 -30.99 -4.51 -18.34
N LEU A 502 -30.35 -4.13 -17.22
CA LEU A 502 -30.95 -3.35 -16.14
C LEU A 502 -30.08 -2.12 -15.84
N LEU A 503 -30.68 -0.94 -15.98
CA LEU A 503 -30.06 0.34 -15.68
C LEU A 503 -30.70 0.98 -14.43
N LEU A 504 -29.89 1.19 -13.40
CA LEU A 504 -30.29 1.89 -12.19
C LEU A 504 -29.70 3.29 -12.21
N MET A 505 -30.55 4.32 -12.14
CA MET A 505 -30.15 5.73 -12.22
C MET A 505 -30.52 6.46 -10.92
N ASP A 506 -29.52 7.02 -10.24
CA ASP A 506 -29.72 7.75 -8.99
C ASP A 506 -29.46 9.26 -9.22
N GLU A 507 -30.51 10.02 -9.49
CA GLU A 507 -30.47 11.48 -9.75
C GLU A 507 -29.46 11.91 -10.83
N THR A 508 -29.22 11.08 -11.83
CA THR A 508 -28.16 11.25 -12.84
C THR A 508 -28.38 12.39 -13.84
N THR A 509 -29.51 13.10 -13.75
CA THR A 509 -29.84 14.29 -14.55
C THR A 509 -30.04 15.55 -13.71
N SER A 510 -29.72 15.50 -12.40
CA SER A 510 -30.00 16.60 -11.47
C SER A 510 -29.26 17.91 -11.79
N ALA A 511 -28.12 17.84 -12.48
CA ALA A 511 -27.35 19.00 -12.93
C ALA A 511 -27.69 19.48 -14.34
N LEU A 512 -28.69 18.86 -14.99
CA LEU A 512 -29.21 19.26 -16.29
C LEU A 512 -30.46 20.13 -16.10
N ASP A 513 -30.64 21.09 -17.00
CA ASP A 513 -31.93 21.79 -17.09
C ASP A 513 -33.04 20.80 -17.53
N PRO A 514 -34.32 21.06 -17.21
CA PRO A 514 -35.40 20.13 -17.46
C PRO A 514 -35.55 19.72 -18.91
N HIS A 515 -35.31 20.62 -19.85
CA HIS A 515 -35.43 20.32 -21.29
C HIS A 515 -34.29 19.43 -21.77
N ALA A 516 -33.03 19.71 -21.37
CA ALA A 516 -31.89 18.89 -21.68
C ALA A 516 -31.99 17.50 -21.02
N ALA A 517 -32.53 17.42 -19.80
CA ALA A 517 -32.73 16.16 -19.10
C ALA A 517 -33.72 15.24 -19.83
N ILE A 518 -34.87 15.78 -20.28
CA ILE A 518 -35.87 15.04 -21.07
C ILE A 518 -35.25 14.56 -22.40
N LYS A 519 -34.63 15.47 -23.16
CA LYS A 519 -34.00 15.13 -24.46
C LYS A 519 -32.94 14.04 -24.29
N ALA A 520 -32.08 14.12 -23.29
CA ALA A 520 -31.06 13.12 -23.01
C ALA A 520 -31.68 11.76 -22.64
N PHE A 521 -32.72 11.76 -21.81
CA PHE A 521 -33.42 10.54 -21.41
C PHE A 521 -34.16 9.88 -22.55
N GLU A 522 -34.90 10.63 -23.37
CA GLU A 522 -35.59 10.13 -24.55
C GLU A 522 -34.62 9.52 -25.57
N PHE A 523 -33.48 10.19 -25.80
CA PHE A 523 -32.43 9.67 -26.67
C PHE A 523 -31.88 8.36 -26.12
N LEU A 524 -31.61 8.27 -24.80
CA LEU A 524 -31.16 7.05 -24.14
C LEU A 524 -32.21 5.94 -24.29
N ARG A 525 -33.47 6.24 -24.03
CA ARG A 525 -34.58 5.25 -24.16
C ARG A 525 -34.75 4.73 -25.58
N LYS A 526 -34.66 5.59 -26.59
CA LYS A 526 -34.72 5.22 -28.00
C LYS A 526 -33.60 4.28 -28.40
N ARG A 527 -32.41 4.46 -27.86
CA ARG A 527 -31.21 3.62 -28.16
C ARG A 527 -31.15 2.33 -27.34
N LEU A 528 -31.85 2.27 -26.21
CA LEU A 528 -31.91 1.13 -25.28
C LEU A 528 -33.37 0.64 -25.08
N PRO A 529 -34.07 0.16 -26.14
CA PRO A 529 -35.49 -0.20 -26.06
C PRO A 529 -35.77 -1.39 -25.16
N GLU A 530 -34.85 -2.35 -25.05
CA GLU A 530 -34.98 -3.56 -24.23
C GLU A 530 -34.47 -3.42 -22.81
N THR A 531 -33.76 -2.35 -22.47
CA THR A 531 -33.23 -2.12 -21.13
C THR A 531 -34.35 -1.79 -20.16
N GLY A 532 -34.42 -2.50 -19.02
CA GLY A 532 -35.23 -2.09 -17.88
C GLY A 532 -34.55 -0.93 -17.14
N ILE A 533 -35.28 0.15 -16.92
CA ILE A 533 -34.73 1.36 -16.27
C ILE A 533 -35.44 1.62 -14.95
N VAL A 534 -34.69 1.78 -13.87
CA VAL A 534 -35.18 2.30 -12.58
C VAL A 534 -34.50 3.64 -12.33
N PHE A 535 -35.28 4.69 -12.35
CA PHE A 535 -34.77 6.07 -12.28
C PHE A 535 -35.29 6.81 -11.06
N VAL A 536 -34.40 7.15 -10.15
CA VAL A 536 -34.67 8.05 -9.03
C VAL A 536 -34.51 9.49 -9.50
N THR A 537 -35.59 10.28 -9.45
CA THR A 537 -35.56 11.69 -9.82
C THR A 537 -36.45 12.54 -8.93
N HIS A 538 -36.06 13.80 -8.76
CA HIS A 538 -36.84 14.85 -8.13
C HIS A 538 -37.37 15.88 -9.15
N GLN A 539 -37.04 15.73 -10.43
CA GLN A 539 -37.44 16.65 -11.49
C GLN A 539 -38.89 16.38 -11.92
N ASP A 540 -39.76 17.34 -11.72
CA ASP A 540 -41.17 17.24 -12.03
C ASP A 540 -41.48 17.00 -13.52
N CYS A 541 -40.56 17.35 -14.43
CA CYS A 541 -40.69 17.14 -15.84
C CYS A 541 -40.84 15.63 -16.23
N PHE A 542 -40.19 14.71 -15.50
CA PHE A 542 -40.36 13.29 -15.71
C PHE A 542 -41.63 12.72 -15.08
N ILE A 543 -42.15 13.40 -14.05
CA ILE A 543 -43.29 12.92 -13.26
C ILE A 543 -44.62 13.13 -14.01
N LYS A 544 -44.70 14.16 -14.83
CA LYS A 544 -45.96 14.55 -15.53
C LYS A 544 -46.25 13.78 -16.81
N GLU A 545 -45.22 13.22 -17.48
CA GLU A 545 -45.36 12.66 -18.83
C GLU A 545 -45.34 11.15 -18.92
N GLN A 546 -45.05 10.40 -17.84
CA GLN A 546 -44.77 8.96 -17.94
C GLN A 546 -45.65 8.06 -17.07
N SER A 547 -46.12 6.97 -17.62
CA SER A 547 -47.22 6.12 -17.14
C SER A 547 -46.94 5.18 -15.97
N ARG A 548 -45.68 5.03 -15.50
CA ARG A 548 -45.35 4.10 -14.41
C ARG A 548 -44.50 4.75 -13.35
N GLN A 549 -45.20 5.39 -12.42
CA GLN A 549 -44.59 6.03 -11.26
C GLN A 549 -44.73 5.13 -10.02
N PHE A 550 -43.65 5.00 -9.27
CA PHE A 550 -43.67 4.37 -7.97
C PHE A 550 -43.23 5.35 -6.88
N ARG A 551 -44.13 5.67 -5.97
CA ARG A 551 -43.84 6.58 -4.87
C ARG A 551 -43.50 5.78 -3.62
N ILE A 552 -42.26 5.93 -3.12
CA ILE A 552 -41.92 5.43 -1.77
C ILE A 552 -42.45 6.46 -0.77
N VAL A 553 -43.46 6.06 -0.03
CA VAL A 553 -44.14 6.95 0.95
C VAL A 553 -43.52 6.81 2.34
#